data_8c684d46a9415c75795d2f30b829eba6
#
_entry.id   8c684d46a9415c75795d2f30b829eba6
#
_cell.length_a   1.000
_cell.length_b   1.000
_cell.length_c   1.000
_cell.angle_alpha   90.00
_cell.angle_beta   90.00
_cell.angle_gamma   90.00
#
_symmetry.space_group_name_H-M   'P 1'
#
loop_
_entity.id
_entity.type
_entity.pdbx_description
1 polymer ?
#
loop_
_entity_poly.entity_id
_entity_poly.type
_entity_poly.pdbx_seq_one_letter_code
_entity_poly.pdbx_strand_id
1 'polypeptide(L)'
;MSALVACSSAPDTTVATTELLTYDEIRGTGLANNCPSLAETSRGSIPIEAGATYKLTGLCLQPTTYFVKEEPANKRQEAEFVPGKLLTRFTSSIDQVQGTLKVGNDGTLTFTEEDGLDFQAITIQLPGGEQVPFLFTIKELVASSEPGVVAINTSTDLKGEFNVPSYRSAGFLDPKGRGVATGYDNAVALPASDNSKRVRANVKVADTRTKAGKISLQVAKVNSGTGEIGGIFESTQPSDTDLGARPALDVKIRGLFYARIEPSVS
;
A
#
# COMPACT_ATOMS: atom_id res chain seq x y z
N MET A 1 4.78 10.67 69.13
CA MET A 1 4.89 11.41 67.83
C MET A 1 5.56 10.48 66.84
N SER A 2 4.75 9.81 66.04
CA SER A 2 5.22 8.89 65.01
C SER A 2 5.07 9.57 63.64
N ALA A 3 6.20 9.77 62.96
CA ALA A 3 6.23 10.32 61.62
C ALA A 3 5.98 9.19 60.60
N LEU A 4 4.94 9.31 59.78
CA LEU A 4 4.67 8.50 58.62
C LEU A 4 5.48 9.02 57.45
N VAL A 5 6.42 8.22 56.96
CA VAL A 5 7.13 8.44 55.71
C VAL A 5 6.31 7.82 54.59
N ALA A 6 5.70 8.64 53.76
CA ALA A 6 5.04 8.21 52.54
C ALA A 6 6.08 8.02 51.44
N CYS A 7 6.35 6.77 51.07
CA CYS A 7 7.08 6.46 49.84
C CYS A 7 6.16 6.67 48.62
N SER A 8 6.42 7.72 47.86
CA SER A 8 5.88 7.95 46.54
C SER A 8 6.70 7.13 45.55
N SER A 9 6.21 5.98 45.13
CA SER A 9 6.73 5.24 43.99
C SER A 9 6.21 5.89 42.72
N ALA A 10 7.08 6.59 42.00
CA ALA A 10 6.82 7.00 40.63
C ALA A 10 6.67 5.73 39.76
N PRO A 11 5.76 5.71 38.79
CA PRO A 11 5.70 4.59 37.84
C PRO A 11 6.97 4.62 36.98
N ASP A 12 7.75 3.55 37.04
CA ASP A 12 8.82 3.27 36.11
C ASP A 12 8.22 3.18 34.70
N THR A 13 8.42 4.22 33.92
CA THR A 13 8.18 4.19 32.48
C THR A 13 9.32 3.39 31.84
N THR A 14 9.22 2.08 31.85
CA THR A 14 10.06 1.23 31.01
C THR A 14 9.72 1.56 29.57
N VAL A 15 10.53 2.44 28.97
CA VAL A 15 10.62 2.56 27.53
C VAL A 15 11.09 1.21 27.05
N ALA A 16 10.20 0.42 26.48
CA ALA A 16 10.56 -0.79 25.77
C ALA A 16 11.47 -0.36 24.61
N THR A 17 12.77 -0.53 24.80
CA THR A 17 13.73 -0.49 23.70
C THR A 17 13.38 -1.64 22.79
N THR A 18 12.73 -1.34 21.69
CA THR A 18 12.52 -2.30 20.60
C THR A 18 13.91 -2.61 20.05
N GLU A 19 14.49 -3.74 20.42
CA GLU A 19 15.71 -4.23 19.80
C GLU A 19 15.43 -4.33 18.30
N LEU A 20 16.24 -3.64 17.52
CA LEU A 20 16.16 -3.71 16.06
C LEU A 20 16.63 -5.11 15.64
N LEU A 21 15.71 -5.89 15.10
CA LEU A 21 15.99 -7.20 14.56
C LEU A 21 17.00 -7.09 13.41
N THR A 22 17.94 -8.00 13.36
CA THR A 22 18.89 -8.11 12.26
C THR A 22 18.22 -8.70 11.01
N TYR A 23 18.84 -8.51 9.85
CA TYR A 23 18.35 -9.10 8.59
C TYR A 23 18.16 -10.62 8.66
N ASP A 24 19.08 -11.33 9.31
CA ASP A 24 19.02 -12.79 9.44
C ASP A 24 17.88 -13.26 10.34
N GLU A 25 17.51 -12.47 11.35
CA GLU A 25 16.37 -12.72 12.22
C GLU A 25 15.03 -12.46 11.53
N ILE A 26 14.99 -11.55 10.56
CA ILE A 26 13.79 -11.18 9.81
C ILE A 26 13.58 -12.09 8.59
N ARG A 27 14.67 -12.54 7.99
CA ARG A 27 14.64 -13.28 6.73
C ARG A 27 13.83 -14.57 6.82
N GLY A 28 12.81 -14.68 5.96
CA GLY A 28 11.96 -15.86 5.86
C GLY A 28 10.92 -16.03 6.97
N THR A 29 10.85 -15.12 7.94
CA THR A 29 9.85 -15.14 9.03
C THR A 29 8.51 -14.52 8.64
N GLY A 30 8.47 -13.72 7.56
CA GLY A 30 7.33 -12.90 7.20
C GLY A 30 7.22 -11.58 7.97
N LEU A 31 8.09 -11.32 8.95
CA LEU A 31 8.06 -10.07 9.74
C LEU A 31 8.23 -8.82 8.89
N ALA A 32 8.97 -8.90 7.77
CA ALA A 32 9.10 -7.80 6.82
C ALA A 32 7.80 -7.39 6.13
N ASN A 33 6.73 -8.17 6.30
CA ASN A 33 5.40 -7.83 5.75
C ASN A 33 4.52 -7.08 6.75
N ASN A 34 4.94 -6.97 8.01
CA ASN A 34 4.12 -6.39 9.04
C ASN A 34 4.29 -4.88 9.10
N CYS A 35 3.20 -4.16 8.91
CA CYS A 35 3.16 -2.75 9.22
C CYS A 35 3.17 -2.51 10.74
N PRO A 36 3.67 -1.36 11.21
CA PRO A 36 3.46 -0.93 12.58
C PRO A 36 1.98 -0.98 12.97
N SER A 37 1.69 -1.23 14.21
CA SER A 37 0.31 -1.32 14.69
C SER A 37 0.10 -0.44 15.93
N LEU A 38 -1.03 0.27 15.96
CA LEU A 38 -1.44 1.05 17.12
C LEU A 38 -2.18 0.15 18.13
N ALA A 39 -2.11 0.54 19.42
CA ALA A 39 -2.90 -0.12 20.46
C ALA A 39 -4.40 -0.11 20.14
N GLU A 40 -5.14 -1.12 20.58
CA GLU A 40 -6.57 -1.26 20.31
C GLU A 40 -7.41 -0.08 20.87
N THR A 41 -6.92 0.58 21.91
CA THR A 41 -7.57 1.72 22.57
C THR A 41 -7.28 3.07 21.92
N SER A 42 -6.48 3.13 20.85
CA SER A 42 -6.09 4.37 20.16
C SER A 42 -7.27 4.95 19.37
N ARG A 43 -8.12 5.73 20.05
CA ARG A 43 -9.30 6.42 19.49
C ARG A 43 -9.17 7.93 19.64
N GLY A 44 -7.98 8.45 19.37
CA GLY A 44 -7.71 9.87 19.39
C GLY A 44 -8.34 10.61 18.22
N SER A 45 -8.03 11.89 18.15
CA SER A 45 -8.42 12.78 17.06
C SER A 45 -7.28 13.76 16.83
N ILE A 46 -6.86 13.94 15.60
CA ILE A 46 -5.82 14.90 15.18
C ILE A 46 -6.56 16.09 14.56
N PRO A 47 -6.63 17.24 15.27
CA PRO A 47 -7.22 18.44 14.71
C PRO A 47 -6.49 18.89 13.45
N ILE A 48 -7.22 19.36 12.47
CA ILE A 48 -6.68 19.91 11.23
C ILE A 48 -7.25 21.30 10.96
N GLU A 49 -6.47 22.13 10.30
CA GLU A 49 -6.86 23.49 9.97
C GLU A 49 -7.16 23.62 8.47
N ALA A 50 -8.24 24.30 8.12
CA ALA A 50 -8.59 24.56 6.74
C ALA A 50 -7.48 25.35 6.04
N GLY A 51 -7.11 24.95 4.84
CA GLY A 51 -6.01 25.53 4.07
C GLY A 51 -4.61 25.08 4.51
N ALA A 52 -4.48 24.32 5.60
CA ALA A 52 -3.20 23.81 6.06
C ALA A 52 -2.69 22.65 5.20
N THR A 53 -1.39 22.45 5.32
CA THR A 53 -0.68 21.32 4.67
C THR A 53 0.08 20.55 5.74
N TYR A 54 -0.04 19.25 5.69
CA TYR A 54 0.66 18.30 6.55
C TYR A 54 1.48 17.35 5.68
N LYS A 55 2.45 16.67 6.30
CA LYS A 55 3.10 15.50 5.70
C LYS A 55 2.43 14.23 6.23
N LEU A 56 2.20 13.30 5.33
CA LEU A 56 1.90 11.92 5.67
C LEU A 56 3.16 11.10 5.39
N THR A 57 3.71 10.46 6.43
CA THR A 57 4.98 9.73 6.39
C THR A 57 4.80 8.29 6.83
N GLY A 58 5.70 7.41 6.38
CA GLY A 58 5.73 6.01 6.78
C GLY A 58 4.44 5.27 6.47
N LEU A 59 3.72 5.63 5.38
CA LEU A 59 2.56 4.88 4.96
C LEU A 59 2.98 3.47 4.59
N CYS A 60 2.41 2.51 5.29
CA CYS A 60 2.60 1.09 5.11
C CYS A 60 1.25 0.45 4.81
N LEU A 61 1.18 -0.36 3.75
CA LEU A 61 0.02 -1.14 3.37
C LEU A 61 0.36 -2.62 3.46
N GLN A 62 -0.28 -3.34 4.38
CA GLN A 62 -0.09 -4.77 4.62
C GLN A 62 -1.29 -5.55 4.07
N PRO A 63 -1.19 -6.15 2.87
CA PRO A 63 -2.23 -7.02 2.36
C PRO A 63 -2.46 -8.25 3.25
N THR A 64 -3.71 -8.59 3.47
CA THR A 64 -4.10 -9.79 4.23
C THR A 64 -4.91 -10.76 3.40
N THR A 65 -5.67 -10.27 2.43
CA THR A 65 -6.51 -11.10 1.56
C THR A 65 -6.49 -10.57 0.13
N TYR A 66 -6.59 -11.51 -0.81
CA TYR A 66 -6.56 -11.26 -2.24
C TYR A 66 -7.74 -11.95 -2.91
N PHE A 67 -8.34 -11.29 -3.87
CA PHE A 67 -9.43 -11.84 -4.68
C PHE A 67 -9.20 -11.46 -6.14
N VAL A 68 -9.58 -12.35 -7.04
CA VAL A 68 -9.55 -12.10 -8.49
C VAL A 68 -10.97 -12.22 -9.02
N LYS A 69 -11.36 -11.27 -9.85
CA LYS A 69 -12.63 -11.33 -10.54
C LYS A 69 -12.52 -12.30 -11.70
N GLU A 70 -13.19 -13.44 -11.58
CA GLU A 70 -13.28 -14.42 -12.64
C GLU A 70 -14.57 -14.22 -13.44
N GLU A 71 -14.44 -14.24 -14.76
CA GLU A 71 -15.61 -14.27 -15.63
C GLU A 71 -16.17 -15.70 -15.70
N PRO A 72 -17.45 -15.90 -15.40
CA PRO A 72 -18.02 -17.23 -15.42
C PRO A 72 -18.07 -17.78 -16.85
N ALA A 73 -17.88 -19.09 -17.00
CA ALA A 73 -18.00 -19.77 -18.28
C ALA A 73 -19.41 -19.61 -18.91
N ASN A 74 -20.42 -19.36 -18.07
CA ASN A 74 -21.77 -19.09 -18.49
C ASN A 74 -22.07 -17.58 -18.41
N LYS A 75 -22.27 -16.94 -19.54
CA LYS A 75 -22.58 -15.48 -19.67
C LYS A 75 -23.84 -15.01 -18.92
N ARG A 76 -24.64 -15.93 -18.37
CA ARG A 76 -25.83 -15.61 -17.57
C ARG A 76 -25.52 -15.47 -16.07
N GLN A 77 -24.32 -15.83 -15.65
CA GLN A 77 -23.83 -15.65 -14.27
C GLN A 77 -23.03 -14.38 -14.19
N GLU A 78 -23.13 -13.69 -13.06
CA GLU A 78 -22.29 -12.52 -12.80
C GLU A 78 -20.87 -12.95 -12.46
N ALA A 79 -19.92 -12.10 -12.81
CA ALA A 79 -18.51 -12.30 -12.47
C ALA A 79 -18.32 -12.20 -10.94
N GLU A 80 -17.66 -13.16 -10.34
CA GLU A 80 -17.45 -13.23 -8.89
C GLU A 80 -15.97 -13.01 -8.53
N PHE A 81 -15.74 -12.47 -7.34
CA PHE A 81 -14.40 -12.36 -6.77
C PHE A 81 -14.03 -13.66 -6.03
N VAL A 82 -13.10 -14.42 -6.61
CA VAL A 82 -12.60 -15.68 -6.07
C VAL A 82 -11.36 -15.44 -5.22
N PRO A 83 -11.26 -16.02 -4.01
CA PRO A 83 -10.10 -15.84 -3.14
C PRO A 83 -8.84 -16.47 -3.75
N GLY A 84 -7.72 -15.72 -3.68
CA GLY A 84 -6.41 -16.17 -4.13
C GLY A 84 -5.46 -16.39 -2.96
N LYS A 85 -4.63 -17.44 -3.06
CA LYS A 85 -3.57 -17.75 -2.09
C LYS A 85 -2.27 -17.07 -2.51
N LEU A 86 -1.66 -16.33 -1.59
CA LEU A 86 -0.36 -15.71 -1.81
C LEU A 86 0.74 -16.76 -2.04
N LEU A 87 1.48 -16.63 -3.13
CA LEU A 87 2.64 -17.45 -3.46
C LEU A 87 3.97 -16.72 -3.22
N THR A 88 3.96 -15.39 -3.20
CA THR A 88 5.15 -14.59 -2.95
C THR A 88 5.69 -14.88 -1.55
N ARG A 89 6.96 -15.27 -1.46
CA ARG A 89 7.59 -15.72 -0.21
C ARG A 89 8.32 -14.62 0.54
N PHE A 90 8.54 -13.49 -0.10
CA PHE A 90 9.29 -12.37 0.46
C PHE A 90 8.33 -11.28 0.94
N THR A 91 8.58 -10.04 0.57
CA THR A 91 7.72 -8.94 0.95
C THR A 91 6.49 -8.85 0.04
N SER A 92 5.34 -8.60 0.63
CA SER A 92 4.08 -8.31 -0.07
C SER A 92 3.46 -6.97 0.35
N SER A 93 4.07 -6.29 1.32
CA SER A 93 3.62 -5.00 1.83
C SER A 93 4.34 -3.85 1.12
N ILE A 94 3.63 -2.77 0.90
CA ILE A 94 4.17 -1.46 0.52
C ILE A 94 4.56 -0.76 1.81
N ASP A 95 5.69 -0.05 1.84
CA ASP A 95 6.20 0.59 3.04
C ASP A 95 6.96 1.88 2.72
N GLN A 96 7.18 2.71 3.76
CA GLN A 96 7.95 3.96 3.67
C GLN A 96 7.40 4.96 2.64
N VAL A 97 6.14 4.83 2.26
CA VAL A 97 5.52 5.79 1.36
C VAL A 97 5.24 7.09 2.10
N GLN A 98 5.48 8.18 1.45
CA GLN A 98 5.26 9.52 1.97
C GLN A 98 4.65 10.45 0.92
N GLY A 99 4.05 11.51 1.39
CA GLY A 99 3.47 12.52 0.53
C GLY A 99 2.86 13.67 1.30
N THR A 100 2.19 14.52 0.56
CA THR A 100 1.55 15.72 1.07
C THR A 100 0.08 15.45 1.36
N LEU A 101 -0.40 15.90 2.54
CA LEU A 101 -1.79 15.90 2.95
C LEU A 101 -2.30 17.35 3.05
N LYS A 102 -3.09 17.78 2.08
CA LYS A 102 -3.67 19.14 2.03
C LYS A 102 -5.08 19.14 2.58
N VAL A 103 -5.43 20.22 3.29
CA VAL A 103 -6.78 20.47 3.77
C VAL A 103 -7.40 21.59 2.92
N GLY A 104 -8.45 21.28 2.21
CA GLY A 104 -9.22 22.27 1.46
C GLY A 104 -9.95 23.25 2.38
N ASN A 105 -10.40 24.38 1.84
CA ASN A 105 -11.20 25.36 2.59
C ASN A 105 -12.57 24.81 3.01
N ASP A 106 -13.04 23.79 2.32
CA ASP A 106 -14.27 23.05 2.62
C ASP A 106 -14.07 21.89 3.59
N GLY A 107 -12.85 21.70 4.10
CA GLY A 107 -12.47 20.58 4.97
C GLY A 107 -12.21 19.27 4.23
N THR A 108 -12.08 19.26 2.91
CA THR A 108 -11.65 18.08 2.15
C THR A 108 -10.18 17.79 2.42
N LEU A 109 -9.86 16.60 2.91
CA LEU A 109 -8.48 16.11 3.00
C LEU A 109 -8.08 15.52 1.66
N THR A 110 -6.91 15.90 1.14
CA THR A 110 -6.35 15.30 -0.09
C THR A 110 -4.92 14.88 0.17
N PHE A 111 -4.69 13.58 0.12
CA PHE A 111 -3.36 12.96 0.14
C PHE A 111 -2.87 12.82 -1.30
N THR A 112 -1.62 13.25 -1.54
CA THR A 112 -0.88 13.03 -2.79
C THR A 112 0.39 12.30 -2.46
N GLU A 113 0.56 11.11 -2.99
CA GLU A 113 1.79 10.31 -2.89
C GLU A 113 2.91 10.98 -3.67
N GLU A 114 4.12 11.01 -3.09
CA GLU A 114 5.28 11.70 -3.68
C GLU A 114 6.51 10.79 -3.78
N ASP A 115 6.72 9.88 -2.82
CA ASP A 115 7.93 9.06 -2.74
C ASP A 115 7.72 7.84 -1.84
N GLY A 116 8.60 6.84 -1.97
CA GLY A 116 8.63 5.66 -1.12
C GLY A 116 8.71 4.34 -1.90
N LEU A 117 8.60 3.23 -1.16
CA LEU A 117 8.51 1.89 -1.74
C LEU A 117 7.05 1.58 -2.11
N ASP A 118 6.57 2.21 -3.17
CA ASP A 118 5.18 2.31 -3.57
C ASP A 118 4.66 1.11 -4.38
N PHE A 119 5.44 0.03 -4.49
CA PHE A 119 5.03 -1.18 -5.20
C PHE A 119 5.65 -2.47 -4.65
N GLN A 120 4.94 -3.60 -4.89
CA GLN A 120 5.44 -4.95 -4.65
C GLN A 120 4.96 -5.90 -5.76
N ALA A 121 5.88 -6.72 -6.26
CA ALA A 121 5.55 -7.77 -7.23
C ALA A 121 4.95 -8.98 -6.51
N ILE A 122 3.68 -9.26 -6.76
CA ILE A 122 2.90 -10.31 -6.09
C ILE A 122 2.43 -11.34 -7.11
N THR A 123 2.40 -12.59 -6.69
CA THR A 123 1.73 -13.67 -7.41
C THR A 123 0.79 -14.38 -6.45
N ILE A 124 -0.45 -14.57 -6.87
CA ILE A 124 -1.44 -15.34 -6.15
C ILE A 124 -1.86 -16.56 -6.98
N GLN A 125 -2.34 -17.60 -6.30
CA GLN A 125 -2.86 -18.81 -6.93
C GLN A 125 -4.36 -18.92 -6.64
N LEU A 126 -5.14 -19.12 -7.68
CA LEU A 126 -6.57 -19.40 -7.58
C LEU A 126 -6.83 -20.87 -7.21
N PRO A 127 -8.03 -21.22 -6.72
CA PRO A 127 -8.37 -22.60 -6.36
C PRO A 127 -8.16 -23.61 -7.50
N GLY A 128 -8.33 -23.19 -8.76
CA GLY A 128 -8.07 -23.99 -9.96
C GLY A 128 -6.59 -24.21 -10.29
N GLY A 129 -5.66 -23.63 -9.50
CA GLY A 129 -4.22 -23.72 -9.72
C GLY A 129 -3.64 -22.64 -10.63
N GLU A 130 -4.46 -21.82 -11.25
CA GLU A 130 -4.02 -20.69 -12.06
C GLU A 130 -3.26 -19.67 -11.21
N GLN A 131 -2.15 -19.16 -11.77
CA GLN A 131 -1.33 -18.13 -11.13
C GLN A 131 -1.61 -16.77 -11.76
N VAL A 132 -1.91 -15.79 -10.91
CA VAL A 132 -2.20 -14.41 -11.31
C VAL A 132 -1.10 -13.50 -10.75
N PRO A 133 -0.12 -13.11 -11.56
CA PRO A 133 0.87 -12.11 -11.18
C PRO A 133 0.28 -10.71 -11.33
N PHE A 134 0.65 -9.81 -10.43
CA PHE A 134 0.31 -8.39 -10.51
C PHE A 134 1.32 -7.54 -9.74
N LEU A 135 1.36 -6.26 -10.07
CA LEU A 135 2.14 -5.28 -9.35
C LEU A 135 1.23 -4.57 -8.35
N PHE A 136 1.28 -4.98 -7.07
CA PHE A 136 0.59 -4.22 -6.02
C PHE A 136 1.27 -2.87 -5.88
N THR A 137 0.52 -1.78 -6.10
CA THR A 137 1.09 -0.43 -6.12
C THR A 137 0.06 0.61 -5.67
N ILE A 138 0.56 1.76 -5.28
CA ILE A 138 -0.19 3.01 -5.07
C ILE A 138 0.50 4.20 -5.73
N LYS A 139 1.23 3.94 -6.79
CA LYS A 139 2.03 4.95 -7.49
C LYS A 139 1.18 6.12 -7.98
N GLU A 140 1.66 7.35 -7.66
CA GLU A 140 0.94 8.59 -7.99
C GLU A 140 -0.48 8.63 -7.39
N LEU A 141 -0.68 8.04 -6.21
CA LEU A 141 -1.97 8.05 -5.53
C LEU A 141 -2.40 9.47 -5.20
N VAL A 142 -3.62 9.79 -5.60
CA VAL A 142 -4.35 10.96 -5.11
C VAL A 142 -5.64 10.46 -4.46
N ALA A 143 -5.74 10.61 -3.14
CA ALA A 143 -6.89 10.15 -2.37
C ALA A 143 -7.48 11.29 -1.54
N SER A 144 -8.81 11.42 -1.57
CA SER A 144 -9.52 12.50 -0.87
C SER A 144 -10.61 11.96 0.03
N SER A 145 -10.89 12.72 1.09
CA SER A 145 -12.06 12.50 1.95
C SER A 145 -13.30 13.20 1.37
N GLU A 146 -14.45 12.90 1.96
CA GLU A 146 -15.61 13.79 1.83
C GLU A 146 -15.30 15.15 2.48
N PRO A 147 -15.99 16.24 2.07
CA PRO A 147 -15.85 17.55 2.67
C PRO A 147 -16.31 17.59 4.14
N GLY A 148 -15.87 18.63 4.88
CA GLY A 148 -16.31 18.88 6.24
C GLY A 148 -15.52 18.18 7.33
N VAL A 149 -14.36 17.61 7.01
CA VAL A 149 -13.46 17.03 8.01
C VAL A 149 -12.79 18.17 8.79
N VAL A 150 -12.95 18.16 10.10
CA VAL A 150 -12.32 19.11 11.03
C VAL A 150 -11.20 18.46 11.86
N ALA A 151 -11.14 17.14 11.83
CA ALA A 151 -10.12 16.36 12.49
C ALA A 151 -10.04 14.96 11.88
N ILE A 152 -8.83 14.39 11.82
CA ILE A 152 -8.63 13.00 11.44
C ILE A 152 -8.98 12.12 12.62
N ASN A 153 -9.94 11.23 12.44
CA ASN A 153 -10.46 10.32 13.46
C ASN A 153 -10.93 9.00 12.82
N THR A 154 -11.55 8.14 13.59
CA THR A 154 -12.03 6.82 13.13
C THR A 154 -13.20 6.86 12.12
N SER A 155 -13.69 8.03 11.75
CA SER A 155 -14.68 8.22 10.68
C SER A 155 -14.05 8.77 9.40
N THR A 156 -12.73 8.98 9.39
CA THR A 156 -12.03 9.48 8.22
C THR A 156 -11.83 8.35 7.21
N ASP A 157 -12.28 8.57 5.99
CA ASP A 157 -12.09 7.66 4.85
C ASP A 157 -11.51 8.47 3.68
N LEU A 158 -10.41 7.99 3.13
CA LEU A 158 -9.76 8.56 1.95
C LEU A 158 -9.95 7.62 0.78
N LYS A 159 -10.55 8.10 -0.30
CA LYS A 159 -10.75 7.35 -1.54
C LYS A 159 -9.98 7.99 -2.68
N GLY A 160 -9.32 7.16 -3.48
CA GLY A 160 -8.50 7.69 -4.55
C GLY A 160 -8.21 6.72 -5.67
N GLU A 161 -7.53 7.27 -6.66
CA GLU A 161 -7.04 6.54 -7.82
C GLU A 161 -5.53 6.65 -7.88
N PHE A 162 -4.90 5.63 -8.45
CA PHE A 162 -3.46 5.54 -8.61
C PHE A 162 -3.12 4.89 -9.95
N ASN A 163 -1.88 5.06 -10.39
CA ASN A 163 -1.39 4.48 -11.61
C ASN A 163 -0.79 3.09 -11.39
N VAL A 164 -1.18 2.13 -12.22
CA VAL A 164 -0.63 0.77 -12.22
C VAL A 164 0.28 0.61 -13.43
N PRO A 165 1.61 0.69 -13.26
CA PRO A 165 2.56 0.43 -14.35
C PRO A 165 2.45 -1.02 -14.83
N SER A 166 2.92 -1.30 -16.03
CA SER A 166 3.06 -2.66 -16.49
C SER A 166 3.99 -3.45 -15.56
N TYR A 167 3.58 -4.64 -15.14
CA TYR A 167 4.38 -5.55 -14.31
C TYR A 167 5.80 -5.78 -14.86
N ARG A 168 5.93 -5.77 -16.17
CA ARG A 168 7.20 -5.94 -16.88
C ARG A 168 7.76 -4.64 -17.44
N SER A 169 7.31 -3.51 -16.92
CA SER A 169 7.91 -2.22 -17.27
C SER A 169 9.35 -2.16 -16.79
N ALA A 170 10.23 -1.69 -17.66
CA ALA A 170 11.62 -1.42 -17.29
C ALA A 170 11.79 -0.21 -16.35
N GLY A 171 10.72 0.40 -15.90
CA GLY A 171 10.74 1.57 -15.03
C GLY A 171 10.82 1.27 -13.53
N PHE A 172 10.83 0.00 -13.11
CA PHE A 172 10.94 -0.38 -11.70
C PHE A 172 11.80 -1.62 -11.48
N LEU A 173 12.27 -1.80 -10.25
CA LEU A 173 12.93 -3.01 -9.76
C LEU A 173 11.95 -3.80 -8.90
N ASP A 174 11.80 -5.10 -9.14
CA ASP A 174 11.07 -5.96 -8.23
C ASP A 174 11.94 -6.37 -7.02
N PRO A 175 11.38 -6.97 -5.96
CA PRO A 175 12.14 -7.41 -4.78
C PRO A 175 13.25 -8.41 -5.07
N LYS A 176 13.28 -9.01 -6.26
CA LYS A 176 14.35 -9.91 -6.73
C LYS A 176 15.40 -9.19 -7.56
N GLY A 177 15.34 -7.87 -7.63
CA GLY A 177 16.26 -7.05 -8.40
C GLY A 177 16.07 -7.14 -9.91
N ARG A 178 14.89 -7.53 -10.39
CA ARG A 178 14.56 -7.54 -11.81
C ARG A 178 14.04 -6.18 -12.21
N GLY A 179 14.75 -5.52 -13.05
CA GLY A 179 14.40 -4.18 -13.54
C GLY A 179 15.53 -3.58 -14.36
N VAL A 180 15.36 -2.34 -14.81
CA VAL A 180 16.27 -1.68 -15.75
C VAL A 180 17.71 -1.63 -15.28
N ALA A 181 17.94 -1.52 -13.96
CA ALA A 181 19.27 -1.37 -13.39
C ALA A 181 20.03 -2.68 -13.18
N THR A 182 19.44 -3.81 -13.51
CA THR A 182 20.06 -5.13 -13.32
C THR A 182 20.25 -5.85 -14.65
N GLY A 183 21.28 -6.67 -14.75
CA GLY A 183 21.53 -7.49 -15.93
C GLY A 183 20.41 -8.51 -16.23
N TYR A 184 19.59 -8.82 -15.24
CA TYR A 184 18.44 -9.71 -15.38
C TYR A 184 17.35 -9.08 -16.26
N ASP A 185 17.10 -7.80 -16.11
CA ASP A 185 16.13 -7.08 -16.91
C ASP A 185 16.50 -7.10 -18.41
N ASN A 186 17.77 -6.96 -18.67
CA ASN A 186 18.29 -7.05 -20.03
C ASN A 186 18.07 -8.41 -20.70
N ALA A 187 18.01 -9.47 -19.92
CA ALA A 187 17.81 -10.81 -20.46
C ALA A 187 16.34 -11.17 -20.69
N VAL A 188 15.41 -10.60 -19.93
CA VAL A 188 14.04 -11.09 -19.85
C VAL A 188 12.98 -10.05 -20.22
N ALA A 189 13.15 -8.81 -19.79
CA ALA A 189 12.07 -7.82 -19.82
C ALA A 189 12.29 -6.66 -20.78
N LEU A 190 13.45 -6.60 -21.37
CA LEU A 190 13.85 -5.56 -22.29
C LEU A 190 12.82 -5.03 -23.23
N PRO A 191 12.06 -5.88 -23.83
CA PRO A 191 11.20 -5.42 -24.90
C PRO A 191 10.07 -4.51 -24.46
N ALA A 192 9.68 -4.54 -23.22
CA ALA A 192 8.47 -3.82 -22.79
C ALA A 192 8.60 -2.29 -22.83
N SER A 193 9.79 -1.76 -22.64
CA SER A 193 10.06 -0.32 -22.66
C SER A 193 10.91 0.16 -23.83
N ASP A 194 11.52 -0.77 -24.58
CA ASP A 194 12.32 -0.41 -25.74
C ASP A 194 11.41 0.03 -26.90
N ASN A 195 11.55 1.27 -27.29
CA ASN A 195 10.87 1.86 -28.44
C ASN A 195 11.40 1.42 -29.81
N SER A 196 12.32 0.46 -29.85
CA SER A 196 12.86 -0.03 -31.11
C SER A 196 11.78 -0.70 -31.97
N LYS A 197 11.84 -0.47 -33.27
CA LYS A 197 10.90 -1.07 -34.23
C LYS A 197 10.94 -2.60 -34.22
N ARG A 198 12.07 -3.19 -33.80
CA ARG A 198 12.33 -4.62 -33.79
C ARG A 198 11.53 -5.31 -32.65
N VAL A 199 11.44 -4.65 -31.52
CA VAL A 199 10.70 -5.13 -30.34
C VAL A 199 9.21 -5.03 -30.59
N ARG A 200 8.76 -3.91 -31.19
CA ARG A 200 7.34 -3.73 -31.53
C ARG A 200 6.79 -4.76 -32.50
N ALA A 201 7.64 -5.33 -33.34
CA ALA A 201 7.23 -6.36 -34.30
C ALA A 201 6.97 -7.73 -33.65
N ASN A 202 7.63 -8.01 -32.51
CA ASN A 202 7.52 -9.30 -31.81
C ASN A 202 6.55 -9.26 -30.62
N VAL A 203 6.16 -8.08 -30.17
CA VAL A 203 5.21 -7.91 -29.07
C VAL A 203 3.82 -7.71 -29.68
N LYS A 204 2.95 -8.68 -29.51
CA LYS A 204 1.53 -8.53 -29.79
C LYS A 204 0.98 -7.49 -28.80
N VAL A 205 1.06 -6.21 -29.20
CA VAL A 205 0.48 -5.07 -28.49
C VAL A 205 0.71 -5.15 -26.97
N ALA A 206 1.94 -4.86 -26.55
CA ALA A 206 2.13 -4.51 -25.14
C ALA A 206 1.25 -3.28 -24.87
N ASP A 207 0.16 -3.45 -24.16
CA ASP A 207 -0.58 -2.32 -23.63
C ASP A 207 0.29 -1.70 -22.53
N THR A 208 1.20 -0.82 -22.95
CA THR A 208 2.11 -0.10 -22.06
C THR A 208 1.39 1.06 -21.37
N ARG A 209 0.07 1.21 -21.61
CA ARG A 209 -0.72 2.24 -20.95
C ARG A 209 -0.81 1.92 -19.49
N THR A 210 -0.47 2.90 -18.69
CA THR A 210 -0.74 2.89 -17.25
C THR A 210 -2.24 2.67 -17.04
N LYS A 211 -2.59 1.68 -16.26
CA LYS A 211 -3.98 1.40 -15.91
C LYS A 211 -4.28 2.04 -14.57
N ALA A 212 -5.51 2.49 -14.38
CA ALA A 212 -5.94 3.05 -13.11
C ALA A 212 -6.30 1.96 -12.12
N GLY A 213 -5.80 2.09 -10.90
CA GLY A 213 -6.28 1.37 -9.72
C GLY A 213 -7.08 2.32 -8.82
N LYS A 214 -7.86 1.74 -7.91
CA LYS A 214 -8.66 2.47 -6.92
C LYS A 214 -8.38 1.94 -5.53
N ILE A 215 -8.38 2.83 -4.54
CA ILE A 215 -8.17 2.47 -3.14
C ILE A 215 -9.09 3.27 -2.23
N SER A 216 -9.49 2.65 -1.12
CA SER A 216 -10.12 3.28 0.03
C SER A 216 -9.27 2.96 1.26
N LEU A 217 -8.97 3.99 2.06
CA LEU A 217 -8.21 3.93 3.31
C LEU A 217 -9.14 4.39 4.44
N GLN A 218 -9.62 3.46 5.26
CA GLN A 218 -10.54 3.75 6.37
C GLN A 218 -9.78 3.77 7.68
N VAL A 219 -9.70 4.93 8.32
CA VAL A 219 -9.04 5.10 9.62
C VAL A 219 -9.86 4.40 10.70
N ALA A 220 -9.21 3.52 11.47
CA ALA A 220 -9.83 2.80 12.59
C ALA A 220 -9.18 3.12 13.93
N LYS A 221 -7.94 3.61 13.93
CA LYS A 221 -7.15 3.93 15.11
C LYS A 221 -6.41 5.24 14.91
N VAL A 222 -6.36 6.07 15.94
CA VAL A 222 -5.66 7.36 15.92
C VAL A 222 -4.98 7.58 17.26
N ASN A 223 -3.68 7.86 17.23
CA ASN A 223 -2.93 8.32 18.39
C ASN A 223 -2.60 9.82 18.19
N SER A 224 -3.34 10.68 18.84
CA SER A 224 -3.18 12.14 18.73
C SER A 224 -1.86 12.64 19.32
N GLY A 225 -1.23 11.91 20.23
CA GLY A 225 0.03 12.29 20.85
C GLY A 225 1.23 12.09 19.92
N THR A 226 1.17 11.10 19.04
CA THR A 226 2.27 10.76 18.11
C THR A 226 1.95 11.08 16.65
N GLY A 227 0.70 11.49 16.35
CA GLY A 227 0.25 11.71 14.98
C GLY A 227 0.02 10.42 14.17
N GLU A 228 0.08 9.25 14.82
CA GLU A 228 -0.05 7.96 14.15
C GLU A 228 -1.52 7.61 13.88
N ILE A 229 -1.74 7.07 12.70
CA ILE A 229 -3.04 6.55 12.28
C ILE A 229 -2.88 5.12 11.75
N GLY A 230 -3.91 4.33 11.90
CA GLY A 230 -3.98 2.98 11.36
C GLY A 230 -5.40 2.61 11.02
N GLY A 231 -5.55 1.61 10.15
CA GLY A 231 -6.88 1.21 9.74
C GLY A 231 -6.86 0.07 8.74
N ILE A 232 -7.89 0.01 7.92
CA ILE A 232 -8.05 -0.99 6.87
C ILE A 232 -8.02 -0.32 5.51
N PHE A 233 -7.57 -1.06 4.51
CA PHE A 233 -7.71 -0.63 3.12
C PHE A 233 -8.37 -1.69 2.25
N GLU A 234 -9.03 -1.24 1.22
CA GLU A 234 -9.46 -2.04 0.07
C GLU A 234 -8.94 -1.37 -1.20
N SER A 235 -8.22 -2.13 -2.02
CA SER A 235 -7.72 -1.69 -3.32
C SER A 235 -8.23 -2.61 -4.42
N THR A 236 -8.49 -2.05 -5.59
CA THR A 236 -8.82 -2.81 -6.80
C THR A 236 -7.93 -2.31 -7.94
N GLN A 237 -7.24 -3.23 -8.58
CA GLN A 237 -6.31 -2.93 -9.66
C GLN A 237 -6.20 -4.06 -10.67
N PRO A 238 -5.74 -3.80 -11.90
CA PRO A 238 -5.56 -4.83 -12.92
C PRO A 238 -4.36 -5.73 -12.61
N SER A 239 -4.48 -7.01 -13.00
CA SER A 239 -3.36 -7.95 -13.03
C SER A 239 -2.43 -7.70 -14.23
N ASP A 240 -1.30 -8.42 -14.25
CA ASP A 240 -0.44 -8.51 -15.44
C ASP A 240 -1.19 -9.18 -16.61
N THR A 241 -0.84 -8.77 -17.82
CA THR A 241 -1.42 -9.28 -19.06
C THR A 241 -0.53 -10.29 -19.77
N ASP A 242 0.61 -10.66 -19.16
CA ASP A 242 1.65 -11.46 -19.80
C ASP A 242 2.05 -10.88 -21.18
N LEU A 243 2.45 -9.61 -21.17
CA LEU A 243 2.79 -8.84 -22.40
C LEU A 243 1.64 -8.75 -23.42
N GLY A 244 0.40 -8.75 -22.94
CA GLY A 244 -0.79 -8.67 -23.79
C GLY A 244 -1.24 -10.04 -24.34
N ALA A 245 -0.66 -11.14 -23.88
CA ALA A 245 -1.08 -12.49 -24.29
C ALA A 245 -2.45 -12.87 -23.72
N ARG A 246 -2.87 -12.22 -22.64
CA ARG A 246 -4.18 -12.40 -22.00
C ARG A 246 -4.75 -11.06 -21.48
N PRO A 247 -6.07 -10.95 -21.31
CA PRO A 247 -6.65 -9.75 -20.70
C PRO A 247 -6.22 -9.63 -19.23
N ALA A 248 -6.15 -8.40 -18.73
CA ALA A 248 -5.97 -8.16 -17.31
C ALA A 248 -7.24 -8.59 -16.55
N LEU A 249 -7.05 -9.18 -15.38
CA LEU A 249 -8.12 -9.50 -14.44
C LEU A 249 -8.17 -8.41 -13.36
N ASP A 250 -9.35 -8.11 -12.82
CA ASP A 250 -9.46 -7.23 -11.66
C ASP A 250 -9.02 -7.98 -10.40
N VAL A 251 -8.00 -7.45 -9.73
CA VAL A 251 -7.50 -7.96 -8.45
C VAL A 251 -7.96 -7.03 -7.35
N LYS A 252 -8.71 -7.57 -6.38
CA LYS A 252 -9.11 -6.87 -5.16
C LYS A 252 -8.22 -7.30 -4.02
N ILE A 253 -7.70 -6.33 -3.28
CA ILE A 253 -6.75 -6.53 -2.19
C ILE A 253 -7.32 -5.85 -0.95
N ARG A 254 -7.34 -6.55 0.17
CA ARG A 254 -7.70 -6.00 1.47
C ARG A 254 -6.58 -6.19 2.46
N GLY A 255 -6.46 -5.25 3.38
CA GLY A 255 -5.41 -5.33 4.39
C GLY A 255 -5.48 -4.23 5.43
N LEU A 256 -4.38 -4.11 6.16
CA LEU A 256 -4.18 -3.09 7.17
C LEU A 256 -3.29 -2.00 6.63
N PHE A 257 -3.47 -0.78 7.12
CA PHE A 257 -2.53 0.30 6.88
C PHE A 257 -2.11 0.98 8.16
N TYR A 258 -0.95 1.61 8.10
CA TYR A 258 -0.38 2.49 9.10
C TYR A 258 0.20 3.72 8.41
N ALA A 259 0.16 4.87 9.06
CA ALA A 259 0.85 6.08 8.64
C ALA A 259 1.03 7.04 9.82
N ARG A 260 1.83 8.10 9.63
CA ARG A 260 1.98 9.20 10.57
C ARG A 260 1.68 10.53 9.89
N ILE A 261 0.93 11.38 10.58
CA ILE A 261 0.64 12.75 10.17
C ILE A 261 1.55 13.70 10.94
N GLU A 262 2.30 14.51 10.21
CA GLU A 262 3.25 15.48 10.77
C GLU A 262 2.91 16.88 10.26
N PRO A 263 3.05 17.92 11.10
CA PRO A 263 2.94 19.29 10.61
C PRO A 263 3.99 19.54 9.52
N SER A 264 3.58 20.19 8.44
CA SER A 264 4.54 20.64 7.44
C SER A 264 5.37 21.78 8.03
N VAL A 265 6.67 21.58 8.20
CA VAL A 265 7.58 22.66 8.59
C VAL A 265 7.73 23.56 7.38
N SER A 266 7.12 24.74 7.46
CA SER A 266 7.27 25.82 6.46
C SER A 266 8.65 26.49 6.54
#